data_6e022c5e9c8ae1fccc9473110467138b
#
_entry.id   6e022c5e9c8ae1fccc9473110467138b
#
_cell.length_a   1.000
_cell.length_b   1.000
_cell.length_c   1.000
_cell.angle_alpha   90.00
_cell.angle_beta   90.00
_cell.angle_gamma   90.00
#
_symmetry.space_group_name_H-M   'P 1'
#
loop_
_entity.id
_entity.type
_entity.pdbx_description
1 polymer ?
#
loop_
_entity_poly.entity_id
_entity_poly.type
_entity_poly.pdbx_seq_one_letter_code
_entity_poly.pdbx_strand_id
1 'polypeptide(L)'
;MNEIRHTYHSQLDDLRVDVVRLGLLATDAITAGTEALLGADLAGAERVIHADATIDDLTRSLEERCYLTLARQQPMASDLRMVVAVLRTIHEIERTGDLMVNVAKTTRRLYPVGLAV
;
A
#
# COMPACT_ATOMS: atom_id res chain seq x y z
N MET A 1 5.63 3.29 -33.66
CA MET A 1 4.36 2.66 -33.22
C MET A 1 4.60 1.50 -32.26
N ASN A 2 5.43 0.54 -32.66
CA ASN A 2 5.72 -0.63 -31.81
C ASN A 2 6.41 -0.25 -30.49
N GLU A 3 7.32 0.72 -30.51
CA GLU A 3 8.01 1.19 -29.30
C GLU A 3 7.06 1.86 -28.31
N ILE A 4 6.13 2.68 -28.80
CA ILE A 4 5.14 3.36 -27.96
C ILE A 4 4.23 2.33 -27.29
N ARG A 5 3.77 1.35 -28.05
CA ARG A 5 2.92 0.26 -27.52
C ARG A 5 3.67 -0.58 -26.49
N HIS A 6 4.91 -0.90 -26.78
CA HIS A 6 5.76 -1.67 -25.86
C HIS A 6 5.97 -0.91 -24.54
N THR A 7 6.27 0.37 -24.60
CA THR A 7 6.43 1.23 -23.42
C THR A 7 5.14 1.29 -22.60
N TYR A 8 4.00 1.43 -23.27
CA TYR A 8 2.69 1.46 -22.63
C TYR A 8 2.41 0.16 -21.88
N HIS A 9 2.60 -0.99 -22.50
CA HIS A 9 2.40 -2.29 -21.86
C HIS A 9 3.37 -2.52 -20.71
N SER A 10 4.61 -2.07 -20.86
CA SER A 10 5.61 -2.15 -19.79
C SER A 10 5.17 -1.30 -18.58
N GLN A 11 4.62 -0.11 -18.80
CA GLN A 11 4.09 0.73 -17.72
C GLN A 11 2.91 0.07 -17.00
N LEU A 12 2.01 -0.58 -17.73
CA LEU A 12 0.89 -1.31 -17.13
C LEU A 12 1.39 -2.50 -16.29
N ASP A 13 2.39 -3.23 -16.78
CA ASP A 13 2.98 -4.34 -16.05
C ASP A 13 3.68 -3.87 -14.78
N ASP A 14 4.37 -2.74 -14.82
CA ASP A 14 5.00 -2.13 -13.66
C ASP A 14 3.97 -1.73 -12.59
N LEU A 15 2.82 -1.21 -13.01
CA LEU A 15 1.71 -0.92 -12.10
C LEU A 15 1.25 -2.18 -11.37
N ARG A 16 1.08 -3.29 -12.12
CA ARG A 16 0.67 -4.57 -11.51
C ARG A 16 1.68 -5.06 -10.48
N VAL A 17 2.96 -5.02 -10.82
CA VAL A 17 4.04 -5.46 -9.93
C VAL A 17 4.06 -4.62 -8.66
N ASP A 18 3.94 -3.31 -8.77
CA ASP A 18 4.00 -2.41 -7.62
C ASP A 18 2.74 -2.46 -6.76
N VAL A 19 1.57 -2.77 -7.34
CA VAL A 19 0.36 -3.02 -6.54
C VAL A 19 0.52 -4.26 -5.68
N VAL A 20 1.10 -5.32 -6.24
CA VAL A 20 1.41 -6.55 -5.47
C VAL A 20 2.39 -6.23 -4.35
N ARG A 21 3.43 -5.47 -4.65
CA ARG A 21 4.42 -5.03 -3.65
C ARG A 21 3.75 -4.24 -2.52
N LEU A 22 2.86 -3.31 -2.88
CA LEU A 22 2.11 -2.53 -1.90
C LEU A 22 1.23 -3.43 -1.02
N GLY A 23 0.56 -4.41 -1.61
CA GLY A 23 -0.24 -5.39 -0.88
C GLY A 23 0.59 -6.22 0.11
N LEU A 24 1.80 -6.61 -0.28
CA LEU A 24 2.71 -7.33 0.60
C LEU A 24 3.18 -6.46 1.77
N LEU A 25 3.47 -5.19 1.53
CA LEU A 25 3.83 -4.25 2.59
C LEU A 25 2.68 -4.06 3.59
N ALA A 26 1.44 -3.97 3.10
CA ALA A 26 0.27 -3.87 3.96
C ALA A 26 0.05 -5.14 4.79
N THR A 27 0.25 -6.30 4.18
CA THR A 27 0.15 -7.59 4.88
C THR A 27 1.18 -7.67 6.01
N ASP A 28 2.41 -7.25 5.75
CA ASP A 28 3.46 -7.20 6.77
C ASP A 28 3.08 -6.25 7.91
N ALA A 29 2.49 -5.09 7.59
CA ALA A 29 2.02 -4.14 8.59
C ALA A 29 0.92 -4.72 9.47
N ILE A 30 -0.02 -5.46 8.89
CA ILE A 30 -1.09 -6.13 9.64
C ILE A 30 -0.50 -7.15 10.62
N THR A 31 0.39 -7.99 10.14
CA THR A 31 1.03 -9.03 10.96
C THR A 31 1.85 -8.40 12.08
N ALA A 32 2.72 -7.48 11.75
CA ALA A 32 3.61 -6.84 12.72
C ALA A 32 2.83 -6.00 13.75
N GLY A 33 1.82 -5.26 13.30
CA GLY A 33 0.99 -4.45 14.18
C GLY A 33 0.17 -5.29 15.15
N THR A 34 -0.39 -6.39 14.66
CA THR A 34 -1.18 -7.33 15.48
C THR A 34 -0.29 -7.99 16.54
N GLU A 35 0.87 -8.48 16.14
CA GLU A 35 1.82 -9.10 17.07
C GLU A 35 2.30 -8.10 18.14
N ALA A 36 2.59 -6.87 17.75
CA ALA A 36 3.01 -5.85 18.69
C ALA A 36 1.92 -5.53 19.71
N LEU A 37 0.66 -5.44 19.27
CA LEU A 37 -0.47 -5.18 20.15
C LEU A 37 -0.67 -6.31 21.17
N LEU A 38 -0.65 -7.55 20.71
CA LEU A 38 -0.87 -8.71 21.58
C LEU A 38 0.28 -8.92 22.56
N GLY A 39 1.50 -8.65 22.14
CA GLY A 39 2.72 -8.88 22.92
C GLY A 39 3.24 -7.68 23.70
N ALA A 40 2.54 -6.54 23.68
CA ALA A 40 3.03 -5.30 24.31
C ALA A 40 4.45 -4.92 23.81
N ASP A 41 4.69 -5.07 22.51
CA ASP A 41 5.99 -4.82 21.89
C ASP A 41 6.07 -3.37 21.40
N LEU A 42 6.63 -2.48 22.23
CA LEU A 42 6.76 -1.08 21.90
C LEU A 42 7.66 -0.87 20.68
N ALA A 43 8.78 -1.55 20.60
CA ALA A 43 9.71 -1.43 19.48
C ALA A 43 9.05 -1.90 18.17
N GLY A 44 8.27 -2.98 18.23
CA GLY A 44 7.50 -3.47 17.09
C GLY A 44 6.46 -2.48 16.62
N ALA A 45 5.74 -1.84 17.56
CA ALA A 45 4.76 -0.80 17.24
C ALA A 45 5.43 0.41 16.56
N GLU A 46 6.57 0.86 17.07
CA GLU A 46 7.33 1.97 16.46
C GLU A 46 7.79 1.62 15.04
N ARG A 47 8.20 0.37 14.80
CA ARG A 47 8.58 -0.08 13.45
C ARG A 47 7.40 -0.02 12.48
N VAL A 48 6.20 -0.38 12.92
CA VAL A 48 4.99 -0.30 12.08
C VAL A 48 4.71 1.16 11.71
N ILE A 49 4.80 2.07 12.67
CA ILE A 49 4.57 3.49 12.43
C ILE A 49 5.58 4.04 11.41
N HIS A 50 6.84 3.72 11.56
CA HIS A 50 7.89 4.17 10.63
C HIS A 50 7.74 3.55 9.24
N ALA A 51 7.37 2.27 9.16
CA ALA A 51 7.22 1.58 7.88
C ALA A 51 6.08 2.14 7.03
N ASP A 52 5.11 2.81 7.63
CA ASP A 52 3.96 3.39 6.92
C ASP A 52 4.39 4.47 5.91
N ALA A 53 5.51 5.13 6.13
CA ALA A 53 6.04 6.10 5.16
C ALA A 53 6.34 5.45 3.81
N THR A 54 6.84 4.21 3.79
CA THR A 54 7.10 3.46 2.56
C THR A 54 5.79 3.14 1.83
N ILE A 55 4.75 2.76 2.56
CA ILE A 55 3.42 2.50 1.99
C ILE A 55 2.87 3.79 1.38
N ASP A 56 2.93 4.90 2.10
CA ASP A 56 2.44 6.19 1.62
C ASP A 56 3.18 6.65 0.36
N ASP A 57 4.50 6.52 0.33
CA ASP A 57 5.32 6.92 -0.82
C ASP A 57 4.99 6.07 -2.05
N LEU A 58 4.87 4.76 -1.88
CA LEU A 58 4.53 3.87 -2.99
C LEU A 58 3.10 4.11 -3.48
N THR A 59 2.16 4.34 -2.57
CA THR A 59 0.77 4.69 -2.90
C THR A 59 0.74 5.95 -3.75
N ARG A 60 1.45 6.98 -3.34
CA ARG A 60 1.49 8.26 -4.05
C ARG A 60 2.10 8.10 -5.44
N SER A 61 3.18 7.35 -5.56
CA SER A 61 3.83 7.04 -6.84
C SER A 61 2.88 6.29 -7.78
N LEU A 62 2.20 5.28 -7.27
CA LEU A 62 1.24 4.49 -8.06
C LEU A 62 0.06 5.33 -8.53
N GLU A 63 -0.49 6.15 -7.64
CA GLU A 63 -1.60 7.04 -7.96
C GLU A 63 -1.23 8.00 -9.08
N GLU A 64 -0.06 8.65 -8.98
CA GLU A 64 0.43 9.56 -10.01
C GLU A 64 0.59 8.84 -11.35
N ARG A 65 1.19 7.66 -11.36
CA ARG A 65 1.39 6.88 -12.59
C ARG A 65 0.07 6.46 -13.22
N CYS A 66 -0.94 6.14 -12.42
CA CYS A 66 -2.28 5.83 -12.92
C CYS A 66 -2.89 7.05 -13.61
N TYR A 67 -2.83 8.21 -12.99
CA TYR A 67 -3.35 9.45 -13.60
C TYR A 67 -2.63 9.82 -14.89
N LEU A 68 -1.31 9.69 -14.92
CA LEU A 68 -0.53 9.95 -16.13
C LEU A 68 -0.89 8.97 -17.24
N THR A 69 -1.11 7.70 -16.92
CA THR A 69 -1.53 6.70 -17.90
C THR A 69 -2.90 7.07 -18.48
N LEU A 70 -3.85 7.47 -17.64
CA LEU A 70 -5.18 7.88 -18.09
C LEU A 70 -5.12 9.13 -18.98
N ALA A 71 -4.26 10.09 -18.61
CA ALA A 71 -4.15 11.36 -19.34
C ALA A 71 -3.44 11.23 -20.68
N ARG A 72 -2.42 10.38 -20.78
CA ARG A 72 -1.51 10.33 -21.93
C ARG A 72 -1.80 9.20 -22.90
N GLN A 73 -2.28 8.06 -22.39
CA GLN A 73 -2.35 6.83 -23.17
C GLN A 73 -3.75 6.49 -23.68
N GLN A 74 -4.79 7.14 -23.16
CA GLN A 74 -6.17 6.87 -23.52
C GLN A 74 -6.44 5.34 -23.58
N PRO A 75 -6.32 4.65 -22.45
CA PRO A 75 -6.37 3.19 -22.45
C PRO A 75 -7.71 2.64 -22.95
N MET A 76 -7.66 1.52 -23.65
CA MET A 76 -8.84 0.80 -24.11
C MET A 76 -9.58 0.16 -22.92
N ALA A 77 -10.81 -0.30 -23.15
CA ALA A 77 -11.75 -0.68 -22.11
C ALA A 77 -11.17 -1.62 -21.02
N SER A 78 -10.43 -2.66 -21.40
CA SER A 78 -9.84 -3.60 -20.42
C SER A 78 -8.72 -2.96 -19.63
N ASP A 79 -7.88 -2.17 -20.29
CA ASP A 79 -6.78 -1.47 -19.64
C ASP A 79 -7.29 -0.34 -18.76
N LEU A 80 -8.35 0.36 -19.19
CA LEU A 80 -9.01 1.37 -18.37
C LEU A 80 -9.56 0.75 -17.09
N ARG A 81 -10.25 -0.39 -17.18
CA ARG A 81 -10.75 -1.10 -16.00
C ARG A 81 -9.62 -1.49 -15.06
N MET A 82 -8.50 -1.93 -15.61
CA MET A 82 -7.32 -2.30 -14.81
C MET A 82 -6.78 -1.08 -14.05
N VAL A 83 -6.61 0.06 -14.72
CA VAL A 83 -6.10 1.29 -14.08
C VAL A 83 -7.07 1.76 -12.99
N VAL A 84 -8.37 1.73 -13.24
CA VAL A 84 -9.38 2.11 -12.24
C VAL A 84 -9.35 1.15 -11.06
N ALA A 85 -9.22 -0.16 -11.31
CA ALA A 85 -9.10 -1.15 -10.24
C ALA A 85 -7.85 -0.94 -9.39
N VAL A 86 -6.72 -0.59 -10.02
CA VAL A 86 -5.49 -0.25 -9.31
C VAL A 86 -5.71 0.95 -8.39
N LEU A 87 -6.34 2.02 -8.89
CA LEU A 87 -6.64 3.21 -8.08
C LEU A 87 -7.48 2.88 -6.86
N ARG A 88 -8.52 2.07 -7.03
CA ARG A 88 -9.37 1.64 -5.91
C ARG A 88 -8.60 0.80 -4.90
N THR A 89 -7.80 -0.13 -5.40
CA THR A 89 -6.97 -1.01 -4.56
C THR A 89 -5.98 -0.19 -3.74
N ILE A 90 -5.32 0.77 -4.37
CA ILE A 90 -4.36 1.66 -3.69
C ILE A 90 -5.02 2.38 -2.51
N HIS A 91 -6.21 2.93 -2.69
CA HIS A 91 -6.93 3.64 -1.63
C HIS A 91 -7.27 2.72 -0.46
N GLU A 92 -7.70 1.49 -0.74
CA GLU A 92 -8.01 0.52 0.30
C GLU A 92 -6.76 0.06 1.05
N ILE A 93 -5.65 -0.10 0.36
CA ILE A 93 -4.37 -0.49 0.99
C ILE A 93 -3.84 0.65 1.87
N GLU A 94 -3.91 1.90 1.39
CA GLU A 94 -3.51 3.06 2.20
C GLU A 94 -4.34 3.14 3.47
N ARG A 95 -5.64 2.94 3.36
CA ARG A 95 -6.55 2.90 4.49
C ARG A 95 -6.18 1.80 5.48
N THR A 96 -5.81 0.63 4.99
CA THR A 96 -5.32 -0.48 5.82
C THR A 96 -4.05 -0.08 6.56
N GLY A 97 -3.11 0.57 5.88
CA GLY A 97 -1.88 1.08 6.51
C GLY A 97 -2.18 2.06 7.63
N ASP A 98 -3.08 3.02 7.40
CA ASP A 98 -3.49 3.99 8.41
C ASP A 98 -4.13 3.32 9.63
N LEU A 99 -4.96 2.30 9.40
CA LEU A 99 -5.54 1.51 10.48
C LEU A 99 -4.47 0.82 11.32
N MET A 100 -3.46 0.27 10.68
CA MET A 100 -2.37 -0.41 11.41
C MET A 100 -1.48 0.57 12.16
N VAL A 101 -1.28 1.77 11.66
CA VAL A 101 -0.63 2.85 12.42
C VAL A 101 -1.43 3.16 13.69
N ASN A 102 -2.75 3.23 13.59
CA ASN A 102 -3.60 3.47 14.75
C ASN A 102 -3.53 2.31 15.76
N VAL A 103 -3.48 1.07 15.29
CA VAL A 103 -3.26 -0.10 16.15
C VAL A 103 -1.91 -0.01 16.86
N ALA A 104 -0.85 0.37 16.14
CA ALA A 104 0.48 0.54 16.73
C ALA A 104 0.50 1.67 17.77
N LYS A 105 -0.19 2.77 17.51
CA LYS A 105 -0.35 3.87 18.49
C LYS A 105 -1.10 3.41 19.74
N THR A 106 -2.08 2.53 19.58
CA THR A 106 -2.79 1.92 20.71
C THR A 106 -1.84 1.08 21.55
N THR A 107 -1.00 0.27 20.91
CA THR A 107 0.06 -0.48 21.59
C THR A 107 0.94 0.42 22.43
N ARG A 108 1.35 1.55 21.87
CA ARG A 108 2.18 2.54 22.55
C ARG A 108 1.48 3.13 23.77
N ARG A 109 0.18 3.40 23.67
CA ARG A 109 -0.63 3.95 24.78
C ARG A 109 -0.80 2.92 25.90
N LEU A 110 -0.94 1.65 25.58
CA LEU A 110 -1.15 0.59 26.55
C LEU A 110 0.15 0.11 27.20
N TYR A 111 1.28 0.34 26.56
CA TYR A 111 2.56 -0.15 27.06
C TYR A 111 2.77 0.27 28.52
N PRO A 112 3.27 -0.61 29.41
CA PRO A 112 3.81 -1.96 29.17
C PRO A 112 2.75 -3.09 29.19
N VAL A 113 1.48 -2.79 29.24
CA VAL A 113 0.41 -3.77 29.26
C VAL A 113 -0.01 -4.09 27.83
N GLY A 114 -0.10 -5.38 27.50
CA GLY A 114 -0.61 -5.83 26.22
C GLY A 114 -2.08 -6.23 26.33
N LEU A 115 -2.70 -6.50 25.18
CA LEU A 115 -4.01 -7.11 25.15
C LEU A 115 -3.87 -8.60 25.40
N ALA A 116 -4.19 -9.05 26.61
CA ALA A 116 -4.23 -10.47 26.94
C ALA A 116 -5.45 -11.10 26.26
N VAL A 117 -5.21 -12.23 25.64
CA VAL A 117 -6.27 -13.01 25.00
C VAL A 117 -6.53 -14.26 25.83
#